data_745fba94d174b44d2f069ebdff4dbd21
#
_entry.id   745fba94d174b44d2f069ebdff4dbd21
#
_cell.length_a   1.000
_cell.length_b   1.000
_cell.length_c   1.000
_cell.angle_alpha   90.00
_cell.angle_beta   90.00
_cell.angle_gamma   90.00
#
_symmetry.space_group_name_H-M   'P 1'
#
loop_
_entity.id
_entity.type
_entity.pdbx_description
1 polymer ?
#
loop_
_entity_poly.entity_id
_entity_poly.type
_entity_poly.pdbx_seq_one_letter_code
_entity_poly.pdbx_strand_id
1 'polypeptide(L)'
;DKTMTVPSVTGTRQQQLEQWLQDVFANQKFILDSLPGDASARQYHRIQLLDNDAVETGRYIVMDSADEQDALQQFINVAKLMAPAINVPTLVAQDMAKGFLVLQDFGTVEFAHLLVDAPAAQVNDYYQLALRTLVALQAVPVATAKTDHQLPDYDTALLNREMDLFSEWFIPYIGIELAQTLWENLKSALIAEILAQPQVIVHRDYHSRNLMQDQADHTRLGVIDFQDAVIGAYSYDLVSLVRDAYVEWPEDQVSSWIQDCWQLQKQAELATADNAAQFENDVNVMG
;
A
#
# COMPACT_ATOMS: atom_id res chain seq x y z
N ASP A 1 27.24 -44.05 -9.11
CA ASP A 1 26.49 -43.28 -8.11
C ASP A 1 27.27 -42.03 -7.72
N LYS A 2 26.93 -40.92 -8.39
CA LYS A 2 27.42 -39.60 -7.99
C LYS A 2 26.34 -38.94 -7.19
N THR A 3 26.40 -39.07 -5.87
CA THR A 3 25.64 -38.28 -4.93
C THR A 3 26.07 -36.81 -5.10
N MET A 4 25.17 -36.01 -5.70
CA MET A 4 25.32 -34.55 -5.64
C MET A 4 25.09 -34.13 -4.18
N THR A 5 26.16 -33.78 -3.50
CA THR A 5 26.11 -33.05 -2.23
C THR A 5 25.65 -31.64 -2.52
N VAL A 6 24.42 -31.32 -2.14
CA VAL A 6 23.93 -29.95 -2.03
C VAL A 6 24.80 -29.27 -0.95
N PRO A 7 25.44 -28.12 -1.24
CA PRO A 7 26.21 -27.42 -0.21
C PRO A 7 25.25 -26.99 0.90
N SER A 8 25.49 -27.44 2.12
CA SER A 8 24.79 -26.95 3.31
C SER A 8 25.16 -25.48 3.50
N VAL A 9 24.17 -24.59 3.35
CA VAL A 9 24.34 -23.16 3.65
C VAL A 9 24.42 -23.02 5.17
N THR A 10 25.64 -23.03 5.69
CA THR A 10 25.94 -22.82 7.11
C THR A 10 26.23 -21.35 7.34
N GLY A 11 25.21 -20.61 7.76
CA GLY A 11 25.34 -19.20 8.16
C GLY A 11 24.04 -18.73 8.82
N THR A 12 24.12 -17.71 9.68
CA THR A 12 22.93 -17.05 10.21
C THR A 12 22.15 -16.36 9.08
N ARG A 13 20.87 -16.07 9.30
CA ARG A 13 20.04 -15.35 8.33
C ARG A 13 20.69 -14.03 7.88
N GLN A 14 21.23 -13.28 8.83
CA GLN A 14 21.96 -12.04 8.57
C GLN A 14 23.18 -12.25 7.65
N GLN A 15 23.99 -13.28 7.91
CA GLN A 15 25.14 -13.61 7.08
C GLN A 15 24.74 -14.02 5.65
N GLN A 16 23.65 -14.75 5.49
CA GLN A 16 23.11 -15.11 4.17
C GLN A 16 22.67 -13.87 3.40
N LEU A 17 21.99 -12.93 4.08
CA LEU A 17 21.57 -11.66 3.48
C LEU A 17 22.77 -10.82 3.04
N GLU A 18 23.75 -10.61 3.91
CA GLU A 18 24.94 -9.83 3.60
C GLU A 18 25.75 -10.43 2.45
N GLN A 19 25.92 -11.75 2.43
CA GLN A 19 26.59 -12.43 1.33
C GLN A 19 25.86 -12.24 0.00
N TRP A 20 24.54 -12.39 0.00
CA TRP A 20 23.74 -12.17 -1.19
C TRP A 20 23.83 -10.71 -1.69
N LEU A 21 23.80 -9.74 -0.78
CA LEU A 21 23.94 -8.33 -1.14
C LEU A 21 25.34 -8.00 -1.71
N GLN A 22 26.40 -8.64 -1.20
CA GLN A 22 27.73 -8.53 -1.79
C GLN A 22 27.77 -9.04 -3.23
N ASP A 23 27.09 -10.15 -3.50
CA ASP A 23 27.00 -10.69 -4.87
C ASP A 23 26.17 -9.77 -5.78
N VAL A 24 25.02 -9.26 -5.30
CA VAL A 24 24.16 -8.33 -6.06
C VAL A 24 24.89 -7.05 -6.44
N PHE A 25 25.67 -6.49 -5.51
CA PHE A 25 26.35 -5.20 -5.70
C PHE A 25 27.85 -5.35 -6.01
N ALA A 26 28.25 -6.50 -6.57
CA ALA A 26 29.61 -6.77 -7.05
C ALA A 26 30.72 -6.42 -6.04
N ASN A 27 30.52 -6.80 -4.77
CA ASN A 27 31.41 -6.55 -3.63
C ASN A 27 31.67 -5.05 -3.33
N GLN A 28 30.79 -4.16 -3.79
CA GLN A 28 30.84 -2.77 -3.38
C GLN A 28 30.62 -2.66 -1.85
N LYS A 29 31.32 -1.74 -1.21
CA LYS A 29 31.11 -1.47 0.22
C LYS A 29 29.70 -0.93 0.45
N PHE A 30 29.08 -1.35 1.54
CA PHE A 30 27.77 -0.86 1.93
C PHE A 30 27.60 -0.76 3.45
N ILE A 31 26.62 0.04 3.85
CA ILE A 31 26.04 0.07 5.20
C ILE A 31 24.63 -0.51 5.08
N LEU A 32 24.25 -1.38 6.01
CA LEU A 32 22.92 -1.99 6.08
C LEU A 32 22.29 -1.64 7.43
N ASP A 33 21.23 -0.82 7.39
CA ASP A 33 20.48 -0.38 8.56
C ASP A 33 19.11 -1.04 8.58
N SER A 34 18.77 -1.67 9.71
CA SER A 34 17.42 -2.21 9.91
C SER A 34 16.42 -1.10 10.10
N LEU A 35 15.30 -1.18 9.37
CA LEU A 35 14.18 -0.26 9.53
C LEU A 35 13.24 -0.77 10.62
N PRO A 36 12.48 0.12 11.30
CA PRO A 36 11.46 -0.30 12.24
C PRO A 36 10.50 -1.29 11.57
N GLY A 37 10.27 -2.44 12.25
CA GLY A 37 9.32 -3.44 11.78
C GLY A 37 7.88 -2.96 11.94
N ASP A 38 7.02 -3.45 11.06
CA ASP A 38 5.57 -3.41 11.22
C ASP A 38 5.08 -4.72 11.92
N ALA A 39 3.78 -4.94 11.95
CA ALA A 39 3.18 -6.15 12.52
C ALA A 39 3.41 -7.41 11.66
N SER A 40 4.07 -7.31 10.51
CA SER A 40 4.36 -8.44 9.62
C SER A 40 5.62 -9.20 10.03
N ALA A 41 5.76 -10.44 9.56
CA ALA A 41 6.99 -11.23 9.74
C ALA A 41 8.14 -10.75 8.84
N ARG A 42 7.86 -9.83 7.91
CA ARG A 42 8.85 -9.26 7.00
C ARG A 42 9.74 -8.26 7.73
N GLN A 43 11.04 -8.30 7.41
CA GLN A 43 12.00 -7.33 7.89
C GLN A 43 12.46 -6.47 6.71
N TYR A 44 12.60 -5.19 6.98
CA TYR A 44 13.08 -4.22 5.99
C TYR A 44 14.40 -3.63 6.46
N HIS A 45 15.30 -3.42 5.51
CA HIS A 45 16.58 -2.76 5.74
C HIS A 45 16.77 -1.69 4.66
N ARG A 46 17.56 -0.68 4.98
CA ARG A 46 18.07 0.26 3.99
C ARG A 46 19.53 -0.04 3.76
N ILE A 47 19.92 -0.23 2.50
CA ILE A 47 21.31 -0.38 2.10
C ILE A 47 21.80 0.92 1.46
N GLN A 48 22.94 1.40 1.90
CA GLN A 48 23.67 2.54 1.32
C GLN A 48 24.96 2.01 0.71
N LEU A 49 25.09 2.12 -0.60
CA LEU A 49 26.32 1.76 -1.31
C LEU A 49 27.33 2.88 -1.20
N LEU A 50 28.57 2.53 -0.96
CA LEU A 50 29.67 3.46 -0.77
C LEU A 50 30.77 3.23 -1.81
N ASP A 51 31.39 4.30 -2.29
CA ASP A 51 32.63 4.23 -3.04
C ASP A 51 33.86 4.03 -2.14
N ASN A 52 35.05 4.09 -2.73
CA ASN A 52 36.29 3.93 -1.99
C ASN A 52 36.59 5.06 -0.98
N ASP A 53 36.01 6.24 -1.20
CA ASP A 53 36.12 7.41 -0.35
C ASP A 53 35.01 7.51 0.67
N ALA A 54 34.21 6.43 0.82
CA ALA A 54 33.04 6.33 1.69
C ALA A 54 31.92 7.33 1.35
N VAL A 55 31.84 7.75 0.08
CA VAL A 55 30.74 8.59 -0.43
C VAL A 55 29.62 7.67 -0.91
N GLU A 56 28.36 8.00 -0.54
CA GLU A 56 27.19 7.27 -0.98
C GLU A 56 27.00 7.38 -2.50
N THR A 57 26.91 6.22 -3.17
CA THR A 57 26.73 6.10 -4.62
C THR A 57 25.36 5.53 -5.01
N GLY A 58 24.61 5.00 -4.05
CA GLY A 58 23.29 4.44 -4.27
C GLY A 58 22.63 4.03 -2.97
N ARG A 59 21.29 3.98 -3.00
CA ARG A 59 20.47 3.61 -1.85
C ARG A 59 19.31 2.76 -2.29
N TYR A 60 19.03 1.69 -1.54
CA TYR A 60 17.94 0.75 -1.86
C TYR A 60 17.27 0.26 -0.57
N ILE A 61 16.06 -0.29 -0.72
CA ILE A 61 15.37 -1.03 0.33
C ILE A 61 15.60 -2.52 0.11
N VAL A 62 15.93 -3.22 1.16
CA VAL A 62 16.06 -4.68 1.19
C VAL A 62 14.90 -5.25 1.99
N MET A 63 14.14 -6.16 1.37
CA MET A 63 13.09 -6.93 2.04
C MET A 63 13.62 -8.33 2.36
N ASP A 64 13.47 -8.72 3.60
CA ASP A 64 13.74 -10.08 4.10
C ASP A 64 12.44 -10.72 4.55
N SER A 65 12.00 -11.75 3.81
CA SER A 65 10.75 -12.47 4.04
C SER A 65 11.08 -13.96 4.23
N ALA A 66 11.69 -14.29 5.35
CA ALA A 66 12.39 -15.56 5.61
C ALA A 66 11.59 -16.81 5.26
N ASP A 67 10.32 -16.89 5.70
CA ASP A 67 9.49 -18.10 5.58
C ASP A 67 8.19 -17.85 4.78
N GLU A 68 8.07 -16.70 4.10
CA GLU A 68 6.85 -16.27 3.41
C GLU A 68 7.06 -16.10 1.89
N GLN A 69 7.49 -17.15 1.22
CA GLN A 69 7.75 -17.12 -0.23
C GLN A 69 6.49 -16.78 -1.04
N ASP A 70 5.31 -17.24 -0.61
CA ASP A 70 4.04 -16.91 -1.27
C ASP A 70 3.72 -15.41 -1.14
N ALA A 71 3.96 -14.81 0.03
CA ALA A 71 3.78 -13.38 0.25
C ALA A 71 4.76 -12.55 -0.58
N LEU A 72 5.99 -13.03 -0.75
CA LEU A 72 6.99 -12.40 -1.62
C LEU A 72 6.58 -12.44 -3.09
N GLN A 73 6.07 -13.58 -3.54
CA GLN A 73 5.54 -13.73 -4.91
C GLN A 73 4.33 -12.82 -5.13
N GLN A 74 3.45 -12.69 -4.14
CA GLN A 74 2.30 -11.78 -4.18
C GLN A 74 2.76 -10.31 -4.27
N PHE A 75 3.75 -9.91 -3.48
CA PHE A 75 4.33 -8.56 -3.57
C PHE A 75 4.81 -8.26 -5.00
N ILE A 76 5.60 -9.14 -5.59
CA ILE A 76 6.12 -8.98 -6.96
C ILE A 76 4.98 -8.91 -7.97
N ASN A 77 3.97 -9.74 -7.81
CA ASN A 77 2.83 -9.81 -8.70
C ASN A 77 2.01 -8.51 -8.67
N VAL A 78 1.71 -7.99 -7.49
CA VAL A 78 0.97 -6.74 -7.33
C VAL A 78 1.81 -5.54 -7.81
N ALA A 79 3.11 -5.52 -7.52
CA ALA A 79 4.01 -4.50 -8.05
C ALA A 79 4.00 -4.45 -9.58
N LYS A 80 4.03 -5.60 -10.26
CA LYS A 80 3.94 -5.67 -11.73
C LYS A 80 2.60 -5.18 -12.27
N LEU A 81 1.51 -5.42 -11.55
CA LEU A 81 0.18 -4.93 -11.93
C LEU A 81 0.12 -3.40 -11.84
N MET A 82 0.65 -2.83 -10.77
CA MET A 82 0.53 -1.40 -10.47
C MET A 82 1.55 -0.51 -11.20
N ALA A 83 2.76 -1.02 -11.45
CA ALA A 83 3.87 -0.24 -12.01
C ALA A 83 3.55 0.53 -13.32
N PRO A 84 2.74 0.01 -14.26
CA PRO A 84 2.37 0.78 -15.45
C PRO A 84 1.49 2.00 -15.17
N ALA A 85 0.78 2.03 -14.03
CA ALA A 85 -0.20 3.06 -13.70
C ALA A 85 0.31 4.06 -12.67
N ILE A 86 1.02 3.57 -11.64
CA ILE A 86 1.46 4.36 -10.49
C ILE A 86 2.92 4.07 -10.14
N ASN A 87 3.52 4.93 -9.33
CA ASN A 87 4.91 4.83 -8.94
C ASN A 87 5.08 3.89 -7.73
N VAL A 88 5.29 2.62 -7.99
CA VAL A 88 5.67 1.62 -6.98
C VAL A 88 7.17 1.35 -7.03
N PRO A 89 7.81 0.85 -5.94
CA PRO A 89 9.25 0.57 -5.94
C PRO A 89 9.63 -0.41 -7.05
N THR A 90 10.62 -0.04 -7.85
CA THR A 90 11.19 -0.92 -8.87
C THR A 90 11.93 -2.08 -8.21
N LEU A 91 11.69 -3.30 -8.68
CA LEU A 91 12.44 -4.48 -8.28
C LEU A 91 13.83 -4.45 -8.95
N VAL A 92 14.88 -4.41 -8.13
CA VAL A 92 16.27 -4.35 -8.58
C VAL A 92 16.91 -5.75 -8.62
N ALA A 93 16.70 -6.55 -7.58
CA ALA A 93 17.19 -7.92 -7.49
C ALA A 93 16.26 -8.77 -6.63
N GLN A 94 16.31 -10.08 -6.85
CA GLN A 94 15.50 -11.03 -6.08
C GLN A 94 16.25 -12.35 -5.88
N ASP A 95 16.05 -12.98 -4.72
CA ASP A 95 16.36 -14.37 -4.44
C ASP A 95 15.14 -15.02 -3.78
N MET A 96 14.27 -15.63 -4.61
CA MET A 96 13.03 -16.23 -4.14
C MET A 96 13.25 -17.40 -3.21
N ALA A 97 14.33 -18.18 -3.42
CA ALA A 97 14.63 -19.33 -2.58
C ALA A 97 15.02 -18.93 -1.16
N LYS A 98 15.69 -17.80 -1.01
CA LYS A 98 16.08 -17.25 0.29
C LYS A 98 15.07 -16.22 0.83
N GLY A 99 14.12 -15.76 0.01
CA GLY A 99 13.13 -14.77 0.42
C GLY A 99 13.67 -13.35 0.50
N PHE A 100 14.59 -12.95 -0.39
CA PHE A 100 15.19 -11.63 -0.43
C PHE A 100 14.78 -10.83 -1.67
N LEU A 101 14.48 -9.54 -1.48
CA LEU A 101 14.33 -8.56 -2.56
C LEU A 101 15.21 -7.34 -2.31
N VAL A 102 15.70 -6.74 -3.38
CA VAL A 102 16.22 -5.36 -3.40
C VAL A 102 15.27 -4.51 -4.22
N LEU A 103 14.82 -3.42 -3.63
CA LEU A 103 13.82 -2.52 -4.18
C LEU A 103 14.38 -1.10 -4.26
N GLN A 104 13.82 -0.30 -5.16
CA GLN A 104 14.02 1.14 -5.18
C GLN A 104 13.68 1.75 -3.81
N ASP A 105 14.50 2.68 -3.35
CA ASP A 105 14.24 3.50 -2.16
C ASP A 105 13.69 4.86 -2.58
N PHE A 106 12.47 5.18 -2.19
CA PHE A 106 11.90 6.52 -2.41
C PHE A 106 12.46 7.59 -1.46
N GLY A 107 13.19 7.18 -0.44
CA GLY A 107 13.71 8.06 0.60
C GLY A 107 12.95 7.93 1.92
N THR A 108 13.01 8.98 2.74
CA THR A 108 12.49 8.95 4.12
C THR A 108 11.32 9.89 4.36
N VAL A 109 10.87 10.62 3.34
CA VAL A 109 9.82 11.64 3.47
C VAL A 109 8.47 11.03 3.11
N GLU A 110 7.67 10.74 4.12
CA GLU A 110 6.28 10.33 3.96
C GLU A 110 5.40 11.54 3.56
N PHE A 111 4.28 11.28 2.92
CA PHE A 111 3.26 12.29 2.61
C PHE A 111 2.82 13.05 3.88
N ALA A 112 2.66 12.35 5.00
CA ALA A 112 2.36 12.96 6.30
C ALA A 112 3.38 14.05 6.69
N HIS A 113 4.67 13.85 6.39
CA HIS A 113 5.72 14.84 6.67
C HIS A 113 5.58 16.09 5.81
N LEU A 114 5.12 15.95 4.56
CA LEU A 114 4.91 17.07 3.64
C LEU A 114 3.78 18.01 4.11
N LEU A 115 2.85 17.49 4.91
CA LEU A 115 1.69 18.26 5.39
C LEU A 115 2.00 19.09 6.63
N VAL A 116 3.08 18.76 7.36
CA VAL A 116 3.49 19.51 8.57
C VAL A 116 3.89 20.91 8.19
N ASP A 117 3.25 21.90 8.82
CA ASP A 117 3.52 23.33 8.61
C ASP A 117 3.39 23.83 7.15
N ALA A 118 2.80 23.03 6.26
CA ALA A 118 2.59 23.43 4.88
C ALA A 118 1.46 24.46 4.76
N PRO A 119 1.61 25.51 3.90
CA PRO A 119 0.51 26.42 3.59
C PRO A 119 -0.68 25.67 2.97
N ALA A 120 -1.91 26.13 3.21
CA ALA A 120 -3.13 25.49 2.73
C ALA A 120 -3.14 25.21 1.21
N ALA A 121 -2.61 26.12 0.41
CA ALA A 121 -2.49 25.92 -1.04
C ALA A 121 -1.56 24.74 -1.38
N GLN A 122 -0.45 24.61 -0.68
CA GLN A 122 0.49 23.51 -0.88
C GLN A 122 -0.08 22.18 -0.39
N VAL A 123 -0.79 22.18 0.73
CA VAL A 123 -1.54 21.00 1.20
C VAL A 123 -2.50 20.53 0.13
N ASN A 124 -3.28 21.44 -0.46
CA ASN A 124 -4.19 21.11 -1.54
C ASN A 124 -3.46 20.50 -2.76
N ASP A 125 -2.32 21.06 -3.16
CA ASP A 125 -1.53 20.52 -4.27
C ASP A 125 -1.04 19.08 -4.00
N TYR A 126 -0.63 18.80 -2.77
CA TYR A 126 -0.27 17.44 -2.37
C TYR A 126 -1.47 16.48 -2.45
N TYR A 127 -2.64 16.88 -1.94
CA TYR A 127 -3.84 16.06 -2.05
C TYR A 127 -4.31 15.87 -3.49
N GLN A 128 -4.21 16.89 -4.35
CA GLN A 128 -4.48 16.75 -5.77
C GLN A 128 -3.56 15.72 -6.44
N LEU A 129 -2.29 15.66 -6.05
CA LEU A 129 -1.35 14.65 -6.53
C LEU A 129 -1.74 13.25 -6.04
N ALA A 130 -2.11 13.12 -4.76
CA ALA A 130 -2.56 11.85 -4.20
C ALA A 130 -3.87 11.36 -4.84
N LEU A 131 -4.83 12.25 -5.11
CA LEU A 131 -6.08 11.92 -5.79
C LEU A 131 -5.85 11.48 -7.25
N ARG A 132 -5.01 12.17 -8.00
CA ARG A 132 -4.64 11.76 -9.36
C ARG A 132 -3.95 10.39 -9.38
N THR A 133 -3.07 10.13 -8.42
CA THR A 133 -2.41 8.82 -8.27
C THR A 133 -3.44 7.73 -7.97
N LEU A 134 -4.39 7.99 -7.07
CA LEU A 134 -5.46 7.06 -6.75
C LEU A 134 -6.33 6.76 -7.97
N VAL A 135 -6.77 7.77 -8.71
CA VAL A 135 -7.60 7.59 -9.90
C VAL A 135 -6.84 6.83 -11.00
N ALA A 136 -5.53 7.06 -11.14
CA ALA A 136 -4.69 6.28 -12.05
C ALA A 136 -4.64 4.79 -11.66
N LEU A 137 -4.58 4.47 -10.36
CA LEU A 137 -4.69 3.09 -9.87
C LEU A 137 -6.07 2.50 -10.20
N GLN A 138 -7.14 3.24 -9.95
CA GLN A 138 -8.52 2.81 -10.24
C GLN A 138 -8.79 2.60 -11.72
N ALA A 139 -8.01 3.22 -12.60
CA ALA A 139 -8.12 3.07 -14.05
C ALA A 139 -7.52 1.75 -14.56
N VAL A 140 -6.75 1.03 -13.75
CA VAL A 140 -6.24 -0.30 -14.12
C VAL A 140 -7.42 -1.26 -14.28
N PRO A 141 -7.54 -1.97 -15.42
CA PRO A 141 -8.69 -2.84 -15.65
C PRO A 141 -8.80 -3.97 -14.61
N VAL A 142 -9.96 -4.09 -13.99
CA VAL A 142 -10.26 -5.16 -13.02
C VAL A 142 -10.11 -6.54 -13.65
N ALA A 143 -10.46 -6.70 -14.92
CA ALA A 143 -10.28 -7.96 -15.64
C ALA A 143 -8.81 -8.39 -15.64
N THR A 144 -7.89 -7.49 -15.95
CA THR A 144 -6.44 -7.76 -15.92
C THR A 144 -5.99 -8.12 -14.49
N ALA A 145 -6.45 -7.38 -13.49
CA ALA A 145 -6.11 -7.66 -12.09
C ALA A 145 -6.55 -9.06 -11.64
N LYS A 146 -7.75 -9.49 -12.06
CA LYS A 146 -8.30 -10.82 -11.71
C LYS A 146 -7.66 -11.96 -12.51
N THR A 147 -7.56 -11.83 -13.84
CA THR A 147 -7.14 -12.93 -14.71
C THR A 147 -5.62 -13.10 -14.71
N ASP A 148 -4.87 -12.01 -14.82
CA ASP A 148 -3.43 -12.06 -15.02
C ASP A 148 -2.66 -12.00 -13.70
N HIS A 149 -3.25 -11.37 -12.67
CA HIS A 149 -2.61 -11.16 -11.38
C HIS A 149 -3.34 -11.79 -10.20
N GLN A 150 -4.51 -12.40 -10.42
CA GLN A 150 -5.26 -13.16 -9.40
C GLN A 150 -5.56 -12.37 -8.12
N LEU A 151 -5.81 -11.05 -8.23
CA LEU A 151 -6.22 -10.25 -7.09
C LEU A 151 -7.55 -10.77 -6.54
N PRO A 152 -7.65 -10.98 -5.22
CA PRO A 152 -8.88 -11.42 -4.60
C PRO A 152 -9.93 -10.31 -4.56
N ASP A 153 -11.18 -10.69 -4.51
CA ASP A 153 -12.29 -9.78 -4.23
C ASP A 153 -12.32 -9.41 -2.73
N TYR A 154 -12.66 -8.16 -2.45
CA TYR A 154 -13.06 -7.71 -1.13
C TYR A 154 -14.50 -8.17 -0.90
N ASP A 155 -14.65 -9.44 -0.61
CA ASP A 155 -15.93 -10.12 -0.55
C ASP A 155 -16.67 -9.92 0.79
N THR A 156 -17.88 -10.44 0.86
CA THR A 156 -18.71 -10.39 2.07
C THR A 156 -17.98 -10.96 3.30
N ALA A 157 -17.20 -12.03 3.13
CA ALA A 157 -16.50 -12.67 4.25
C ALA A 157 -15.39 -11.76 4.80
N LEU A 158 -14.63 -11.11 3.92
CA LEU A 158 -13.56 -10.19 4.31
C LEU A 158 -14.14 -8.92 4.95
N LEU A 159 -15.19 -8.35 4.37
CA LEU A 159 -15.90 -7.18 4.93
C LEU A 159 -16.48 -7.48 6.32
N ASN A 160 -17.14 -8.63 6.49
CA ASN A 160 -17.63 -9.03 7.81
C ASN A 160 -16.51 -9.14 8.84
N ARG A 161 -15.40 -9.81 8.48
CA ARG A 161 -14.27 -9.99 9.39
C ARG A 161 -13.66 -8.66 9.84
N GLU A 162 -13.52 -7.70 8.94
CA GLU A 162 -12.98 -6.37 9.28
C GLU A 162 -13.95 -5.58 10.15
N MET A 163 -15.25 -5.61 9.85
CA MET A 163 -16.27 -4.96 10.70
C MET A 163 -16.37 -5.61 12.08
N ASP A 164 -16.16 -6.93 12.18
CA ASP A 164 -16.20 -7.64 13.45
C ASP A 164 -15.06 -7.23 14.40
N LEU A 165 -13.95 -6.69 13.90
CA LEU A 165 -12.92 -6.09 14.75
C LEU A 165 -13.48 -4.97 15.65
N PHE A 166 -14.44 -4.19 15.16
CA PHE A 166 -15.13 -3.19 15.96
C PHE A 166 -15.90 -3.83 17.13
N SER A 167 -16.68 -4.85 16.87
CA SER A 167 -17.49 -5.53 17.89
C SER A 167 -16.65 -6.38 18.86
N GLU A 168 -15.54 -6.94 18.38
CA GLU A 168 -14.68 -7.83 19.17
C GLU A 168 -13.67 -7.08 20.05
N TRP A 169 -13.20 -5.93 19.61
CA TRP A 169 -12.14 -5.20 20.29
C TRP A 169 -12.58 -3.85 20.83
N PHE A 170 -13.22 -3.00 20.01
CA PHE A 170 -13.57 -1.64 20.41
C PHE A 170 -14.74 -1.62 21.40
N ILE A 171 -15.80 -2.36 21.13
CA ILE A 171 -17.00 -2.42 21.99
C ILE A 171 -16.66 -2.91 23.40
N PRO A 172 -15.93 -4.03 23.60
CA PRO A 172 -15.48 -4.43 24.92
C PRO A 172 -14.55 -3.42 25.60
N TYR A 173 -13.69 -2.74 24.82
CA TYR A 173 -12.78 -1.72 25.34
C TYR A 173 -13.52 -0.54 25.97
N ILE A 174 -14.63 -0.09 25.37
CA ILE A 174 -15.44 1.00 25.91
C ILE A 174 -16.49 0.53 26.93
N GLY A 175 -16.62 -0.79 27.18
CA GLY A 175 -17.43 -1.36 28.24
C GLY A 175 -18.94 -1.28 27.98
N ILE A 176 -19.39 -1.28 26.73
CA ILE A 176 -20.82 -1.30 26.38
C ILE A 176 -21.21 -2.67 25.82
N GLU A 177 -22.52 -2.98 25.90
CA GLU A 177 -23.10 -4.14 25.26
C GLU A 177 -23.66 -3.77 23.89
N LEU A 178 -23.34 -4.58 22.88
CA LEU A 178 -23.83 -4.42 21.52
C LEU A 178 -25.01 -5.37 21.29
N ALA A 179 -26.15 -4.84 20.84
CA ALA A 179 -27.30 -5.66 20.45
C ALA A 179 -26.94 -6.46 19.17
N GLN A 180 -26.66 -7.74 19.34
CA GLN A 180 -26.11 -8.60 18.27
C GLN A 180 -26.95 -8.58 17.01
N THR A 181 -28.30 -8.71 17.14
CA THR A 181 -29.19 -8.70 15.96
C THR A 181 -29.12 -7.36 15.21
N LEU A 182 -29.06 -6.25 15.93
CA LEU A 182 -28.96 -4.93 15.33
C LEU A 182 -27.62 -4.77 14.59
N TRP A 183 -26.53 -5.25 15.20
CA TRP A 183 -25.20 -5.23 14.59
C TRP A 183 -25.13 -6.05 13.30
N GLU A 184 -25.66 -7.29 13.31
CA GLU A 184 -25.69 -8.13 12.12
C GLU A 184 -26.55 -7.52 10.98
N ASN A 185 -27.68 -6.90 11.31
CA ASN A 185 -28.51 -6.21 10.34
C ASN A 185 -27.79 -4.98 9.75
N LEU A 186 -27.10 -4.20 10.60
CA LEU A 186 -26.31 -3.04 10.14
C LEU A 186 -25.19 -3.47 9.22
N LYS A 187 -24.39 -4.48 9.62
CA LYS A 187 -23.32 -5.02 8.77
C LYS A 187 -23.85 -5.47 7.41
N SER A 188 -24.94 -6.24 7.41
CA SER A 188 -25.55 -6.74 6.17
C SER A 188 -25.97 -5.61 5.24
N ALA A 189 -26.57 -4.53 5.79
CA ALA A 189 -26.96 -3.37 5.01
C ALA A 189 -25.76 -2.61 4.44
N LEU A 190 -24.74 -2.35 5.26
CA LEU A 190 -23.50 -1.68 4.84
C LEU A 190 -22.78 -2.48 3.76
N ILE A 191 -22.62 -3.79 3.95
CA ILE A 191 -21.96 -4.68 2.98
C ILE A 191 -22.71 -4.67 1.64
N ALA A 192 -24.05 -4.69 1.65
CA ALA A 192 -24.83 -4.63 0.41
C ALA A 192 -24.57 -3.32 -0.36
N GLU A 193 -24.55 -2.19 0.33
CA GLU A 193 -24.25 -0.88 -0.27
C GLU A 193 -22.80 -0.82 -0.79
N ILE A 194 -21.83 -1.31 -0.03
CA ILE A 194 -20.41 -1.34 -0.41
C ILE A 194 -20.19 -2.20 -1.66
N LEU A 195 -20.77 -3.39 -1.71
CA LEU A 195 -20.63 -4.30 -2.85
C LEU A 195 -21.37 -3.81 -4.10
N ALA A 196 -22.37 -2.92 -3.96
CA ALA A 196 -23.06 -2.30 -5.07
C ALA A 196 -22.28 -1.15 -5.74
N GLN A 197 -21.27 -0.60 -5.07
CA GLN A 197 -20.40 0.44 -5.62
C GLN A 197 -19.57 -0.08 -6.81
N PRO A 198 -19.14 0.79 -7.74
CA PRO A 198 -18.15 0.42 -8.75
C PRO A 198 -16.93 -0.24 -8.13
N GLN A 199 -16.50 -1.36 -8.71
CA GLN A 199 -15.37 -2.15 -8.21
C GLN A 199 -14.10 -1.78 -8.97
N VAL A 200 -13.03 -1.55 -8.21
CA VAL A 200 -11.72 -1.13 -8.71
C VAL A 200 -10.62 -1.87 -7.96
N ILE A 201 -9.35 -1.67 -8.37
CA ILE A 201 -8.22 -2.08 -7.52
C ILE A 201 -8.20 -1.18 -6.29
N VAL A 202 -8.23 -1.79 -5.10
CA VAL A 202 -8.16 -1.15 -3.80
C VAL A 202 -6.83 -1.50 -3.15
N HIS A 203 -6.07 -0.48 -2.77
CA HIS A 203 -4.79 -0.62 -2.08
C HIS A 203 -4.97 -1.16 -0.65
N ARG A 204 -6.04 -0.77 0.03
CA ARG A 204 -6.46 -1.01 1.41
C ARG A 204 -5.83 -0.09 2.45
N ASP A 205 -4.58 0.28 2.28
CA ASP A 205 -3.84 1.13 3.22
C ASP A 205 -3.33 2.42 2.54
N TYR A 206 -4.19 3.05 1.71
CA TYR A 206 -3.87 4.26 0.95
C TYR A 206 -4.00 5.51 1.83
N HIS A 207 -3.04 5.71 2.72
CA HIS A 207 -3.00 6.81 3.67
C HIS A 207 -1.62 7.50 3.69
N SER A 208 -1.51 8.60 4.41
CA SER A 208 -0.37 9.50 4.39
C SER A 208 0.99 8.90 4.77
N ARG A 209 1.01 7.75 5.44
CA ARG A 209 2.25 7.05 5.80
C ARG A 209 2.72 6.04 4.77
N ASN A 210 1.84 5.62 3.86
CA ASN A 210 2.15 4.69 2.77
C ASN A 210 2.32 5.38 1.40
N LEU A 211 2.26 6.71 1.39
CA LEU A 211 2.62 7.55 0.26
C LEU A 211 3.94 8.25 0.57
N MET A 212 4.89 8.15 -0.34
CA MET A 212 6.24 8.69 -0.17
C MET A 212 6.50 9.81 -1.17
N GLN A 213 7.21 10.85 -0.75
CA GLN A 213 7.85 11.73 -1.71
C GLN A 213 8.98 10.94 -2.41
N ASP A 214 8.91 10.82 -3.73
CA ASP A 214 9.99 10.20 -4.48
C ASP A 214 11.20 11.16 -4.51
N GLN A 215 12.30 10.76 -3.90
CA GLN A 215 13.52 11.57 -3.82
C GLN A 215 14.16 11.81 -5.19
N ALA A 216 13.92 10.94 -6.15
CA ALA A 216 14.42 11.07 -7.52
C ALA A 216 13.51 11.93 -8.40
N ASP A 217 12.22 12.03 -8.08
CA ASP A 217 11.22 12.80 -8.83
C ASP A 217 10.10 13.30 -7.91
N HIS A 218 10.25 14.50 -7.39
CA HIS A 218 9.28 15.12 -6.47
C HIS A 218 7.92 15.44 -7.09
N THR A 219 7.75 15.25 -8.40
CA THR A 219 6.45 15.41 -9.08
C THR A 219 5.57 14.17 -8.96
N ARG A 220 6.11 13.05 -8.44
CA ARG A 220 5.43 11.78 -8.27
C ARG A 220 5.41 11.35 -6.80
N LEU A 221 4.29 10.78 -6.38
CA LEU A 221 4.24 10.04 -5.12
C LEU A 221 4.64 8.59 -5.34
N GLY A 222 5.55 8.09 -4.52
CA GLY A 222 5.81 6.66 -4.39
C GLY A 222 4.71 6.02 -3.55
N VAL A 223 4.20 4.87 -3.99
CA VAL A 223 3.18 4.10 -3.26
C VAL A 223 3.83 2.82 -2.74
N ILE A 224 3.75 2.60 -1.44
CA ILE A 224 4.30 1.41 -0.76
C ILE A 224 3.20 0.65 -0.03
N ASP A 225 3.51 -0.54 0.47
CA ASP A 225 2.60 -1.38 1.26
C ASP A 225 1.32 -1.82 0.51
N PHE A 226 1.46 -2.13 -0.76
CA PHE A 226 0.37 -2.43 -1.71
C PHE A 226 0.07 -3.93 -1.87
N GLN A 227 0.84 -4.82 -1.27
CA GLN A 227 0.79 -6.26 -1.54
C GLN A 227 -0.52 -6.92 -1.14
N ASP A 228 -1.28 -6.31 -0.24
CA ASP A 228 -2.60 -6.79 0.20
C ASP A 228 -3.78 -6.19 -0.59
N ALA A 229 -3.48 -5.63 -1.77
CA ALA A 229 -4.49 -5.07 -2.65
C ALA A 229 -5.56 -6.10 -3.05
N VAL A 230 -6.76 -5.61 -3.21
CA VAL A 230 -7.95 -6.40 -3.55
C VAL A 230 -8.78 -5.70 -4.63
N ILE A 231 -9.82 -6.35 -5.13
CA ILE A 231 -10.86 -5.71 -5.92
C ILE A 231 -12.01 -5.34 -4.98
N GLY A 232 -12.31 -4.07 -4.89
CA GLY A 232 -13.31 -3.56 -3.95
C GLY A 232 -13.92 -2.23 -4.37
N ALA A 233 -14.69 -1.64 -3.46
CA ALA A 233 -15.42 -0.41 -3.70
C ALA A 233 -14.49 0.78 -3.97
N TYR A 234 -14.82 1.56 -4.97
CA TYR A 234 -14.04 2.73 -5.42
C TYR A 234 -13.89 3.84 -4.37
N SER A 235 -14.72 3.85 -3.32
CA SER A 235 -14.66 4.81 -2.23
C SER A 235 -13.66 4.44 -1.12
N TYR A 236 -13.22 3.18 -1.04
CA TYR A 236 -12.42 2.69 0.08
C TYR A 236 -11.12 3.48 0.28
N ASP A 237 -10.26 3.51 -0.70
CA ASP A 237 -8.97 4.20 -0.61
C ASP A 237 -9.11 5.72 -0.52
N LEU A 238 -10.18 6.29 -1.11
CA LEU A 238 -10.48 7.70 -0.96
C LEU A 238 -10.77 8.05 0.50
N VAL A 239 -11.58 7.25 1.18
CA VAL A 239 -11.85 7.42 2.63
C VAL A 239 -10.56 7.32 3.43
N SER A 240 -9.73 6.30 3.16
CA SER A 240 -8.44 6.13 3.84
C SER A 240 -7.53 7.34 3.67
N LEU A 241 -7.58 8.02 2.53
CA LEU A 241 -6.77 9.20 2.24
C LEU A 241 -7.31 10.46 2.93
N VAL A 242 -8.63 10.74 2.81
CA VAL A 242 -9.20 12.03 3.24
C VAL A 242 -9.68 12.01 4.69
N ARG A 243 -9.91 10.82 5.26
CA ARG A 243 -10.24 10.58 6.68
C ARG A 243 -9.13 9.76 7.35
N ASP A 244 -7.91 10.11 7.05
CA ASP A 244 -6.70 9.46 7.52
C ASP A 244 -6.60 9.50 9.05
N ALA A 245 -6.18 8.40 9.66
CA ALA A 245 -6.00 8.30 11.11
C ALA A 245 -4.82 9.13 11.66
N TYR A 246 -3.94 9.62 10.79
CA TYR A 246 -2.72 10.34 11.16
C TYR A 246 -2.81 11.86 10.95
N VAL A 247 -3.77 12.33 10.16
CA VAL A 247 -3.98 13.75 9.84
C VAL A 247 -5.47 14.07 9.84
N GLU A 248 -5.82 15.20 10.42
CA GLU A 248 -7.21 15.66 10.51
C GLU A 248 -7.38 16.98 9.75
N TRP A 249 -8.45 17.06 8.96
CA TRP A 249 -8.81 18.24 8.18
C TRP A 249 -10.25 18.68 8.44
N PRO A 250 -10.54 19.98 8.27
CA PRO A 250 -11.93 20.48 8.33
C PRO A 250 -12.82 19.77 7.31
N GLU A 251 -14.08 19.52 7.67
CA GLU A 251 -15.00 18.74 6.84
C GLU A 251 -15.29 19.38 5.47
N ASP A 252 -15.29 20.70 5.37
CA ASP A 252 -15.41 21.41 4.10
C ASP A 252 -14.24 21.12 3.15
N GLN A 253 -13.02 20.99 3.69
CA GLN A 253 -11.85 20.60 2.91
C GLN A 253 -11.94 19.13 2.47
N VAL A 254 -12.36 18.24 3.36
CA VAL A 254 -12.59 16.81 3.04
C VAL A 254 -13.63 16.68 1.94
N SER A 255 -14.77 17.36 2.07
CA SER A 255 -15.83 17.37 1.06
C SER A 255 -15.34 17.90 -0.30
N SER A 256 -14.49 18.91 -0.31
CA SER A 256 -13.88 19.43 -1.54
C SER A 256 -13.03 18.36 -2.23
N TRP A 257 -12.18 17.66 -1.52
CA TRP A 257 -11.36 16.57 -2.10
C TRP A 257 -12.19 15.38 -2.56
N ILE A 258 -13.28 15.05 -1.87
CA ILE A 258 -14.22 14.02 -2.31
C ILE A 258 -14.81 14.39 -3.68
N GLN A 259 -15.25 15.62 -3.85
CA GLN A 259 -15.79 16.11 -5.12
C GLN A 259 -14.72 16.16 -6.22
N ASP A 260 -13.51 16.57 -5.90
CA ASP A 260 -12.37 16.55 -6.83
C ASP A 260 -12.06 15.14 -7.33
N CYS A 261 -12.11 14.13 -6.45
CA CYS A 261 -11.95 12.74 -6.83
C CYS A 261 -13.02 12.29 -7.83
N TRP A 262 -14.29 12.60 -7.56
CA TRP A 262 -15.38 12.29 -8.48
C TRP A 262 -15.19 12.94 -9.86
N GLN A 263 -14.74 14.21 -9.91
CA GLN A 263 -14.43 14.89 -11.17
C GLN A 263 -13.27 14.21 -11.92
N LEU A 264 -12.22 13.82 -11.21
CA LEU A 264 -11.07 13.10 -11.79
C LEU A 264 -11.49 11.74 -12.36
N GLN A 265 -12.35 11.01 -11.67
CA GLN A 265 -12.90 9.73 -12.17
C GLN A 265 -13.72 9.93 -13.45
N LYS A 266 -14.54 10.96 -13.53
CA LYS A 266 -15.31 11.30 -14.75
C LYS A 266 -14.39 11.70 -15.91
N GLN A 267 -13.35 12.50 -15.64
CA GLN A 267 -12.36 12.88 -16.64
C GLN A 267 -11.57 11.68 -17.18
N ALA A 268 -11.34 10.68 -16.32
CA ALA A 268 -10.71 9.42 -16.70
C ALA A 268 -11.69 8.40 -17.32
N GLU A 269 -12.95 8.79 -17.52
CA GLU A 269 -14.01 7.93 -18.07
C GLU A 269 -14.23 6.62 -17.29
N LEU A 270 -13.99 6.65 -15.99
CA LEU A 270 -14.23 5.51 -15.10
C LEU A 270 -15.71 5.38 -14.74
N ALA A 271 -16.13 4.14 -14.43
CA ALA A 271 -17.40 3.91 -13.80
C ALA A 271 -17.43 4.62 -12.44
N THR A 272 -18.37 5.55 -12.27
CA THR A 272 -18.54 6.35 -11.06
C THR A 272 -20.01 6.70 -10.87
N ALA A 273 -20.36 7.33 -9.74
CA ALA A 273 -21.70 7.77 -9.45
C ALA A 273 -22.22 8.79 -10.50
N ASP A 274 -23.52 8.74 -10.77
CA ASP A 274 -24.16 9.61 -11.77
C ASP A 274 -24.19 11.09 -11.35
N ASN A 275 -24.15 11.35 -10.05
CA ASN A 275 -24.14 12.70 -9.50
C ASN A 275 -23.31 12.79 -8.21
N ALA A 276 -22.96 14.02 -7.81
CA ALA A 276 -22.13 14.27 -6.64
C ALA A 276 -22.74 13.77 -5.34
N ALA A 277 -24.07 13.86 -5.18
CA ALA A 277 -24.76 13.43 -3.97
C ALA A 277 -24.65 11.90 -3.78
N GLN A 278 -24.78 11.12 -4.86
CA GLN A 278 -24.61 9.68 -4.82
C GLN A 278 -23.16 9.31 -4.49
N PHE A 279 -22.18 10.00 -5.09
CA PHE A 279 -20.77 9.78 -4.80
C PHE A 279 -20.43 10.05 -3.33
N GLU A 280 -20.93 11.16 -2.80
CA GLU A 280 -20.75 11.52 -1.38
C GLU A 280 -21.42 10.48 -0.45
N ASN A 281 -22.61 9.99 -0.82
CA ASN A 281 -23.27 8.91 -0.10
C ASN A 281 -22.43 7.63 -0.07
N ASP A 282 -21.87 7.22 -1.21
CA ASP A 282 -21.02 6.04 -1.30
C ASP A 282 -19.76 6.16 -0.41
N VAL A 283 -19.16 7.35 -0.37
CA VAL A 283 -18.02 7.66 0.51
C VAL A 283 -18.46 7.61 1.98
N ASN A 284 -19.61 8.17 2.34
CA ASN A 284 -20.11 8.18 3.72
C ASN A 284 -20.54 6.78 4.21
N VAL A 285 -20.99 5.90 3.33
CA VAL A 285 -21.28 4.50 3.68
C VAL A 285 -19.97 3.73 3.99
N MET A 286 -18.88 4.09 3.34
CA MET A 286 -17.57 3.46 3.53
C MET A 286 -16.85 3.96 4.78
N GLY A 287 -16.94 5.21 5.14
CA GLY A 287 -16.28 5.88 6.26
C GLY A 287 -17.23 6.46 7.23
#